data_2db6774a5df0c95ffc252d47a07dfb43
#
_entry.id   2db6774a5df0c95ffc252d47a07dfb43
#
_cell.length_a   1.000
_cell.length_b   1.000
_cell.length_c   1.000
_cell.angle_alpha   90.00
_cell.angle_beta   90.00
_cell.angle_gamma   90.00
#
_symmetry.space_group_name_H-M   'P 1'
#
loop_
_entity.id
_entity.type
_entity.pdbx_description
1 polymer ?
#
loop_
_entity_poly.entity_id
_entity_poly.type
_entity_poly.pdbx_seq_one_letter_code
_entity_poly.pdbx_strand_id
1 'polypeptide(L)'
;TKALLDGIKVNNILLYGDAGCGKSSSVRALLNEFNDIRIVQIFKKNLINLDKLYEKLKDVPLKFIIFADDISFDDEDNTFSTMKAVLEGSLIQCPSNAVIYATTNRRHLVRESFQSRMGDEIHLKDTMNEINSLSERFGITILFEKPTNEEFLDIVIKLARDNNIDLSEKHLIEKAQRLALIKGTRSPRIAKQLIDNLLAHVAI
;
A
#
# COMPACT_ATOMS: atom_id res chain seq x y z
N THR A 1 -1.65 -6.28 13.83
CA THR A 1 -1.49 -7.72 13.44
C THR A 1 -1.47 -8.62 14.67
N LYS A 2 -0.59 -8.38 15.68
CA LYS A 2 -0.55 -9.21 16.90
C LYS A 2 -1.90 -9.30 17.61
N ALA A 3 -2.58 -8.18 17.84
CA ALA A 3 -3.91 -8.16 18.46
C ALA A 3 -4.96 -9.02 17.72
N LEU A 4 -4.88 -9.14 16.39
CA LEU A 4 -5.73 -10.03 15.61
C LEU A 4 -5.46 -11.50 15.96
N LEU A 5 -4.19 -11.88 16.14
CA LEU A 5 -3.81 -13.23 16.55
C LEU A 5 -4.35 -13.56 17.95
N ASP A 6 -4.32 -12.58 18.85
CA ASP A 6 -4.85 -12.70 20.21
C ASP A 6 -6.39 -12.70 20.26
N GLY A 7 -7.07 -12.62 19.11
CA GLY A 7 -8.53 -12.62 19.02
C GLY A 7 -9.17 -11.27 19.41
N ILE A 8 -8.38 -10.23 19.55
CA ILE A 8 -8.85 -8.88 19.86
C ILE A 8 -9.38 -8.22 18.57
N LYS A 9 -10.54 -7.56 18.67
CA LYS A 9 -11.07 -6.76 17.56
C LYS A 9 -10.09 -5.66 17.21
N VAL A 10 -9.69 -5.60 15.94
CA VAL A 10 -8.70 -4.64 15.42
C VAL A 10 -9.34 -3.70 14.42
N ASN A 11 -8.73 -2.54 14.26
CA ASN A 11 -9.13 -1.58 13.23
C ASN A 11 -8.58 -1.99 11.86
N ASN A 12 -9.32 -1.65 10.81
CA ASN A 12 -8.84 -1.72 9.45
C ASN A 12 -7.68 -0.74 9.23
N ILE A 13 -6.79 -1.04 8.29
CA ILE A 13 -5.57 -0.28 8.06
C ILE A 13 -5.51 0.22 6.62
N LEU A 14 -5.29 1.51 6.45
CA LEU A 14 -5.01 2.15 5.18
C LEU A 14 -3.53 2.55 5.10
N LEU A 15 -2.80 1.99 4.15
CA LEU A 15 -1.44 2.40 3.81
C LEU A 15 -1.50 3.32 2.59
N TYR A 16 -1.13 4.56 2.74
CA TYR A 16 -1.21 5.54 1.66
C TYR A 16 0.12 6.26 1.44
N GLY A 17 0.31 6.87 0.29
CA GLY A 17 1.54 7.60 0.01
C GLY A 17 2.11 7.33 -1.38
N ASP A 18 3.39 7.68 -1.58
CA ASP A 18 4.01 7.64 -2.91
C ASP A 18 4.14 6.21 -3.47
N ALA A 19 4.05 6.12 -4.82
CA ALA A 19 4.23 4.86 -5.50
C ALA A 19 5.66 4.31 -5.33
N GLY A 20 5.78 3.00 -5.11
CA GLY A 20 7.08 2.33 -4.97
C GLY A 20 7.74 2.45 -3.60
N CYS A 21 7.07 3.03 -2.60
CA CYS A 21 7.62 3.22 -1.24
C CYS A 21 7.38 2.05 -0.28
N GLY A 22 6.91 0.90 -0.78
CA GLY A 22 6.89 -0.34 0.01
C GLY A 22 5.54 -0.72 0.62
N LYS A 23 4.45 0.03 0.39
CA LYS A 23 3.12 -0.25 0.96
C LYS A 23 2.72 -1.72 0.85
N SER A 24 2.56 -2.21 -0.37
CA SER A 24 2.14 -3.60 -0.63
C SER A 24 3.19 -4.62 -0.17
N SER A 25 4.48 -4.26 -0.24
CA SER A 25 5.56 -5.13 0.23
C SER A 25 5.53 -5.31 1.76
N SER A 26 5.21 -4.25 2.50
CA SER A 26 5.07 -4.31 3.96
C SER A 26 3.92 -5.25 4.38
N VAL A 27 2.79 -5.22 3.66
CA VAL A 27 1.69 -6.16 3.94
C VAL A 27 2.12 -7.60 3.66
N ARG A 28 2.78 -7.85 2.54
CA ARG A 28 3.27 -9.20 2.20
C ARG A 28 4.33 -9.71 3.16
N ALA A 29 5.18 -8.83 3.70
CA ALA A 29 6.21 -9.21 4.68
C ALA A 29 5.61 -9.77 5.99
N LEU A 30 4.36 -9.45 6.32
CA LEU A 30 3.66 -10.02 7.48
C LEU A 30 3.52 -11.54 7.40
N LEU A 31 3.47 -12.14 6.19
CA LEU A 31 3.45 -13.60 6.03
C LEU A 31 4.74 -14.27 6.49
N ASN A 32 5.87 -13.56 6.42
CA ASN A 32 7.15 -14.08 6.90
C ASN A 32 7.31 -13.94 8.42
N GLU A 33 6.61 -12.97 9.01
CA GLU A 33 6.66 -12.68 10.44
C GLU A 33 5.63 -13.51 11.24
N PHE A 34 4.48 -13.84 10.63
CA PHE A 34 3.36 -14.47 11.30
C PHE A 34 2.85 -15.69 10.54
N ASN A 35 3.18 -16.89 11.02
CA ASN A 35 2.80 -18.16 10.36
C ASN A 35 1.28 -18.45 10.41
N ASP A 36 0.57 -17.89 11.39
CA ASP A 36 -0.84 -18.15 11.65
C ASP A 36 -1.78 -17.18 10.93
N ILE A 37 -1.22 -16.31 10.07
CA ILE A 37 -2.00 -15.36 9.27
C ILE A 37 -2.06 -15.84 7.81
N ARG A 38 -3.22 -15.63 7.19
CA ARG A 38 -3.43 -15.81 5.76
C ARG A 38 -3.79 -14.48 5.13
N ILE A 39 -3.20 -14.15 3.99
CA ILE A 39 -3.57 -12.97 3.20
C ILE A 39 -4.47 -13.42 2.07
N VAL A 40 -5.65 -12.81 1.99
CA VAL A 40 -6.60 -12.97 0.89
C VAL A 40 -6.57 -11.68 0.09
N GLN A 41 -5.89 -11.68 -1.05
CA GLN A 41 -5.88 -10.49 -1.92
C GLN A 41 -7.19 -10.40 -2.68
N ILE A 42 -7.81 -9.22 -2.62
CA ILE A 42 -9.01 -8.89 -3.36
C ILE A 42 -8.73 -7.79 -4.38
N PHE A 43 -9.34 -7.93 -5.54
CA PHE A 43 -9.28 -6.90 -6.58
C PHE A 43 -10.46 -5.93 -6.44
N LYS A 44 -10.27 -4.70 -6.88
CA LYS A 44 -11.27 -3.63 -6.88
C LYS A 44 -12.67 -4.11 -7.28
N LYS A 45 -12.78 -4.81 -8.41
CA LYS A 45 -14.03 -5.35 -8.93
C LYS A 45 -14.76 -6.36 -8.03
N ASN A 46 -14.03 -6.95 -7.08
CA ASN A 46 -14.56 -7.98 -6.18
C ASN A 46 -14.96 -7.42 -4.81
N LEU A 47 -14.76 -6.14 -4.56
CA LEU A 47 -15.15 -5.50 -3.29
C LEU A 47 -16.64 -5.65 -2.99
N ILE A 48 -17.48 -5.64 -4.02
CA ILE A 48 -18.92 -5.84 -3.90
C ILE A 48 -19.33 -7.24 -3.37
N ASN A 49 -18.42 -8.21 -3.40
CA ASN A 49 -18.65 -9.57 -2.92
C ASN A 49 -17.95 -9.86 -1.59
N LEU A 50 -17.53 -8.84 -0.85
CA LEU A 50 -16.87 -9.02 0.45
C LEU A 50 -17.75 -9.72 1.48
N ASP A 51 -19.04 -9.49 1.43
CA ASP A 51 -20.04 -10.20 2.24
C ASP A 51 -19.94 -11.72 2.08
N LYS A 52 -19.87 -12.20 0.83
CA LYS A 52 -19.71 -13.64 0.54
C LYS A 52 -18.35 -14.18 1.02
N LEU A 53 -17.31 -13.35 0.99
CA LEU A 53 -16.01 -13.72 1.54
C LEU A 53 -16.08 -13.84 3.06
N TYR A 54 -16.70 -12.89 3.74
CA TYR A 54 -16.87 -12.92 5.19
C TYR A 54 -17.62 -14.16 5.66
N GLU A 55 -18.71 -14.53 4.98
CA GLU A 55 -19.47 -15.75 5.25
C GLU A 55 -18.59 -17.01 5.17
N LYS A 56 -17.65 -17.06 4.24
CA LYS A 56 -16.72 -18.19 4.08
C LYS A 56 -15.60 -18.20 5.12
N LEU A 57 -15.20 -17.03 5.62
CA LEU A 57 -14.07 -16.92 6.55
C LEU A 57 -14.46 -17.04 8.01
N LYS A 58 -15.69 -16.66 8.38
CA LYS A 58 -16.12 -16.51 9.78
C LYS A 58 -15.92 -17.76 10.64
N ASP A 59 -16.12 -18.94 10.06
CA ASP A 59 -16.06 -20.22 10.77
C ASP A 59 -14.71 -20.93 10.60
N VAL A 60 -13.76 -20.32 9.87
CA VAL A 60 -12.44 -20.90 9.67
C VAL A 60 -11.53 -20.56 10.86
N PRO A 61 -10.89 -21.54 11.53
CA PRO A 61 -10.05 -21.31 12.70
C PRO A 61 -8.66 -20.74 12.34
N LEU A 62 -8.61 -19.77 11.45
CA LEU A 62 -7.42 -19.05 11.02
C LEU A 62 -7.66 -17.54 11.07
N LYS A 63 -6.59 -16.76 11.07
CA LYS A 63 -6.66 -15.30 11.01
C LYS A 63 -6.36 -14.80 9.60
N PHE A 64 -7.12 -13.82 9.17
CA PHE A 64 -7.09 -13.34 7.79
C PHE A 64 -6.80 -11.84 7.70
N ILE A 65 -5.89 -11.48 6.81
CA ILE A 65 -5.77 -10.12 6.28
C ILE A 65 -6.41 -10.10 4.91
N ILE A 66 -7.51 -9.37 4.76
CA ILE A 66 -8.14 -9.12 3.47
C ILE A 66 -7.42 -7.92 2.86
N PHE A 67 -6.65 -8.18 1.84
CA PHE A 67 -5.74 -7.19 1.25
C PHE A 67 -6.30 -6.62 -0.04
N ALA A 68 -6.66 -5.34 0.00
CA ALA A 68 -7.11 -4.57 -1.15
C ALA A 68 -5.96 -3.67 -1.64
N ASP A 69 -5.26 -4.13 -2.68
CA ASP A 69 -4.05 -3.46 -3.19
C ASP A 69 -4.39 -2.43 -4.26
N ASP A 70 -3.75 -1.26 -4.17
CA ASP A 70 -3.82 -0.16 -5.13
C ASP A 70 -5.26 0.31 -5.44
N ILE A 71 -6.01 0.63 -4.37
CA ILE A 71 -7.35 1.17 -4.53
C ILE A 71 -7.23 2.62 -5.01
N SER A 72 -7.79 2.89 -6.19
CA SER A 72 -8.03 4.25 -6.67
C SER A 72 -9.45 4.67 -6.29
N PHE A 73 -9.59 5.92 -5.92
CA PHE A 73 -10.86 6.54 -5.56
C PHE A 73 -11.25 7.56 -6.64
N ASP A 74 -11.30 7.12 -7.89
CA ASP A 74 -11.71 7.96 -9.00
C ASP A 74 -13.24 8.07 -9.02
N ASP A 75 -13.77 9.29 -9.22
CA ASP A 75 -15.22 9.60 -9.17
C ASP A 75 -16.09 8.78 -10.14
N GLU A 76 -15.51 8.26 -11.21
CA GLU A 76 -16.22 7.45 -12.20
C GLU A 76 -16.53 6.02 -11.74
N ASP A 77 -15.96 5.57 -10.64
CA ASP A 77 -16.06 4.21 -10.16
C ASP A 77 -16.82 4.15 -8.82
N ASN A 78 -17.86 3.34 -8.74
CA ASN A 78 -18.58 3.01 -7.49
C ASN A 78 -17.72 2.34 -6.39
N THR A 79 -16.40 2.34 -6.56
CA THR A 79 -15.45 1.71 -5.63
C THR A 79 -15.41 2.42 -4.30
N PHE A 80 -15.49 3.75 -4.32
CA PHE A 80 -15.51 4.56 -3.10
C PHE A 80 -16.76 4.26 -2.26
N SER A 81 -17.94 4.33 -2.87
CA SER A 81 -19.20 4.04 -2.19
C SER A 81 -19.29 2.61 -1.71
N THR A 82 -18.77 1.65 -2.50
CA THR A 82 -18.69 0.24 -2.10
C THR A 82 -17.75 0.06 -0.90
N MET A 83 -16.55 0.65 -0.93
CA MET A 83 -15.60 0.55 0.18
C MET A 83 -16.16 1.21 1.44
N LYS A 84 -16.81 2.37 1.31
CA LYS A 84 -17.48 3.05 2.40
C LYS A 84 -18.55 2.15 3.04
N ALA A 85 -19.42 1.56 2.24
CA ALA A 85 -20.46 0.64 2.70
C ALA A 85 -19.88 -0.58 3.42
N VAL A 86 -18.79 -1.15 2.90
CA VAL A 86 -18.07 -2.27 3.51
C VAL A 86 -17.47 -1.89 4.86
N LEU A 87 -16.81 -0.74 4.96
CA LEU A 87 -16.17 -0.29 6.20
C LEU A 87 -17.20 0.14 7.27
N GLU A 88 -18.36 0.64 6.86
CA GLU A 88 -19.48 0.98 7.74
C GLU A 88 -20.22 -0.26 8.27
N GLY A 89 -19.96 -1.44 7.71
CA GLY A 89 -20.61 -2.68 8.11
C GLY A 89 -22.09 -2.71 7.75
N SER A 90 -22.42 -2.28 6.54
CA SER A 90 -23.80 -1.99 6.12
C SER A 90 -24.79 -3.16 6.18
N LEU A 91 -24.35 -4.42 6.04
CA LEU A 91 -25.21 -5.60 6.15
C LEU A 91 -24.52 -6.77 6.89
N ILE A 92 -23.22 -7.00 6.64
CA ILE A 92 -22.44 -8.07 7.27
C ILE A 92 -21.18 -7.47 7.85
N GLN A 93 -21.00 -7.60 9.15
CA GLN A 93 -19.79 -7.15 9.84
C GLN A 93 -18.58 -8.02 9.46
N CYS A 94 -17.42 -7.40 9.34
CA CYS A 94 -16.16 -8.11 9.20
C CYS A 94 -16.01 -9.11 10.36
N PRO A 95 -15.76 -10.39 10.10
CA PRO A 95 -15.66 -11.39 11.15
C PRO A 95 -14.45 -11.11 12.06
N SER A 96 -14.53 -11.54 13.31
CA SER A 96 -13.51 -11.28 14.34
C SER A 96 -12.13 -11.88 14.03
N ASN A 97 -12.07 -12.82 13.11
CA ASN A 97 -10.85 -13.44 12.63
C ASN A 97 -10.27 -12.79 11.36
N ALA A 98 -10.85 -11.68 10.90
CA ALA A 98 -10.39 -10.98 9.69
C ALA A 98 -10.21 -9.47 9.94
N VAL A 99 -9.34 -8.85 9.13
CA VAL A 99 -9.11 -7.40 9.10
C VAL A 99 -8.81 -6.96 7.67
N ILE A 100 -9.24 -5.75 7.29
CA ILE A 100 -8.97 -5.18 5.98
C ILE A 100 -7.69 -4.35 6.04
N TYR A 101 -6.76 -4.64 5.11
CA TYR A 101 -5.61 -3.79 4.80
C TYR A 101 -5.79 -3.28 3.37
N ALA A 102 -5.78 -1.98 3.21
CA ALA A 102 -5.88 -1.35 1.90
C ALA A 102 -4.63 -0.54 1.60
N THR A 103 -4.25 -0.47 0.33
CA THR A 103 -3.20 0.45 -0.13
C THR A 103 -3.76 1.41 -1.17
N THR A 104 -3.28 2.65 -1.14
CA THR A 104 -3.60 3.65 -2.16
C THR A 104 -2.40 4.55 -2.44
N ASN A 105 -2.31 5.07 -3.64
CA ASN A 105 -1.24 5.97 -4.04
C ASN A 105 -1.63 7.42 -3.73
N ARG A 106 -0.70 8.19 -3.11
CA ARG A 106 -0.90 9.61 -2.76
C ARG A 106 -1.32 10.46 -3.95
N ARG A 107 -0.93 10.07 -5.17
CA ARG A 107 -1.30 10.80 -6.39
C ARG A 107 -2.81 10.77 -6.67
N HIS A 108 -3.49 9.71 -6.26
CA HIS A 108 -4.96 9.65 -6.37
C HIS A 108 -5.66 10.55 -5.35
N LEU A 109 -5.00 10.80 -4.21
CA LEU A 109 -5.50 11.73 -3.18
C LEU A 109 -5.24 13.22 -3.52
N VAL A 110 -4.31 13.52 -4.44
CA VAL A 110 -3.85 14.90 -4.72
C VAL A 110 -4.06 15.32 -6.17
N ARG A 111 -4.22 14.39 -7.12
CA ARG A 111 -4.38 14.75 -8.55
C ARG A 111 -5.59 15.63 -8.82
N GLU A 112 -6.64 15.44 -8.08
CA GLU A 112 -7.86 16.21 -8.22
C GLU A 112 -7.68 17.70 -7.86
N SER A 113 -6.77 18.02 -6.93
CA SER A 113 -6.51 19.40 -6.53
C SER A 113 -5.82 20.27 -7.63
N PHE A 114 -5.16 19.68 -8.62
CA PHE A 114 -4.46 20.43 -9.67
C PHE A 114 -5.24 20.53 -10.99
N GLN A 115 -6.03 19.52 -11.35
CA GLN A 115 -6.87 19.57 -12.56
C GLN A 115 -8.14 20.40 -12.36
N SER A 116 -8.67 20.46 -11.16
CA SER A 116 -9.87 21.23 -10.81
C SER A 116 -9.61 22.74 -10.57
N ARG A 117 -8.36 23.22 -10.63
CA ARG A 117 -8.07 24.65 -10.61
C ARG A 117 -8.63 25.42 -11.81
N MET A 118 -9.20 24.75 -12.79
CA MET A 118 -9.87 25.38 -13.95
C MET A 118 -11.40 25.30 -13.93
N GLY A 119 -12.02 24.74 -12.89
CA GLY A 119 -13.49 24.70 -12.75
C GLY A 119 -13.91 24.18 -11.40
N ASP A 120 -14.58 25.03 -10.62
CA ASP A 120 -15.34 24.78 -9.41
C ASP A 120 -14.58 24.33 -8.13
N GLU A 121 -14.30 25.30 -7.27
CA GLU A 121 -13.84 25.11 -5.89
C GLU A 121 -14.78 24.25 -5.00
N ILE A 122 -16.01 24.03 -5.42
CA ILE A 122 -17.02 23.26 -4.67
C ILE A 122 -16.73 21.76 -4.76
N HIS A 123 -16.44 21.24 -5.93
CA HIS A 123 -16.15 19.81 -6.14
C HIS A 123 -14.85 19.36 -5.42
N LEU A 124 -13.88 20.26 -5.29
CA LEU A 124 -12.62 19.97 -4.56
C LEU A 124 -12.84 19.70 -3.08
N LYS A 125 -13.71 20.48 -2.45
CA LYS A 125 -14.00 20.31 -1.02
C LYS A 125 -14.77 19.03 -0.76
N ASP A 126 -15.66 18.65 -1.67
CA ASP A 126 -16.48 17.45 -1.52
C ASP A 126 -15.60 16.18 -1.64
N THR A 127 -14.72 16.11 -2.64
CA THR A 127 -13.79 15.00 -2.82
C THR A 127 -12.79 14.86 -1.66
N MET A 128 -12.25 15.97 -1.15
CA MET A 128 -11.36 15.94 0.02
C MET A 128 -12.10 15.47 1.27
N ASN A 129 -13.35 15.87 1.44
CA ASN A 129 -14.18 15.42 2.57
C ASN A 129 -14.50 13.92 2.46
N GLU A 130 -14.76 13.42 1.27
CA GLU A 130 -15.00 11.99 1.03
C GLU A 130 -13.79 11.12 1.36
N ILE A 131 -12.61 11.53 0.90
CA ILE A 131 -11.35 10.84 1.18
C ILE A 131 -11.04 10.86 2.69
N ASN A 132 -11.22 12.00 3.34
CA ASN A 132 -11.05 12.11 4.79
C ASN A 132 -12.05 11.19 5.52
N SER A 133 -13.31 11.17 5.07
CA SER A 133 -14.34 10.31 5.65
C SER A 133 -14.03 8.81 5.51
N LEU A 134 -13.36 8.40 4.42
CA LEU A 134 -12.92 7.02 4.25
C LEU A 134 -11.73 6.70 5.14
N SER A 135 -10.73 7.61 5.21
CA SER A 135 -9.55 7.40 6.05
C SER A 135 -9.91 7.29 7.54
N GLU A 136 -10.90 8.06 8.00
CA GLU A 136 -11.43 7.95 9.37
C GLU A 136 -12.04 6.57 9.66
N ARG A 137 -12.66 5.93 8.65
CA ARG A 137 -13.28 4.60 8.81
C ARG A 137 -12.26 3.45 8.87
N PHE A 138 -11.07 3.65 8.36
CA PHE A 138 -10.00 2.65 8.52
C PHE A 138 -9.50 2.56 9.97
N GLY A 139 -9.64 3.62 10.74
CA GLY A 139 -9.19 3.68 12.14
C GLY A 139 -7.67 3.75 12.32
N ILE A 140 -6.88 3.20 11.39
CA ILE A 140 -5.42 3.34 11.34
C ILE A 140 -5.00 3.72 9.93
N THR A 141 -4.29 4.83 9.80
CA THR A 141 -3.69 5.28 8.54
C THR A 141 -2.19 5.38 8.67
N ILE A 142 -1.45 4.84 7.69
CA ILE A 142 0.02 4.83 7.69
C ILE A 142 0.51 5.48 6.40
N LEU A 143 1.26 6.58 6.55
CA LEU A 143 1.85 7.29 5.43
C LEU A 143 3.19 6.66 5.01
N PHE A 144 3.35 6.45 3.71
CA PHE A 144 4.60 5.99 3.08
C PHE A 144 5.14 7.09 2.17
N GLU A 145 6.10 7.84 2.66
CA GLU A 145 6.75 8.92 1.91
C GLU A 145 7.92 8.42 1.08
N LYS A 146 8.30 9.22 0.08
CA LYS A 146 9.54 8.98 -0.64
C LYS A 146 10.71 9.17 0.32
N PRO A 147 11.71 8.27 0.27
CA PRO A 147 12.90 8.42 1.05
C PRO A 147 13.67 9.70 0.64
N THR A 148 14.35 10.29 1.60
CA THR A 148 15.38 11.31 1.35
C THR A 148 16.50 10.71 0.49
N ASN A 149 17.44 11.55 0.02
CA ASN A 149 18.57 11.04 -0.73
C ASN A 149 19.44 10.09 0.11
N GLU A 150 19.64 10.41 1.36
CA GLU A 150 20.44 9.60 2.29
C GLU A 150 19.77 8.24 2.54
N GLU A 151 18.50 8.24 2.91
CA GLU A 151 17.71 7.01 3.13
C GLU A 151 17.65 6.13 1.86
N PHE A 152 17.55 6.76 0.67
CA PHE A 152 17.58 6.00 -0.59
C PHE A 152 18.91 5.29 -0.79
N LEU A 153 20.03 5.98 -0.53
CA LEU A 153 21.37 5.38 -0.64
C LEU A 153 21.59 4.29 0.41
N ASP A 154 21.13 4.49 1.63
CA ASP A 154 21.16 3.46 2.67
C ASP A 154 20.39 2.20 2.27
N ILE A 155 19.20 2.37 1.66
CA ILE A 155 18.43 1.25 1.13
C ILE A 155 19.22 0.50 0.03
N VAL A 156 19.90 1.23 -0.87
CA VAL A 156 20.71 0.62 -1.92
C VAL A 156 21.87 -0.17 -1.32
N ILE A 157 22.61 0.42 -0.39
CA ILE A 157 23.76 -0.22 0.26
C ILE A 157 23.32 -1.47 1.01
N LYS A 158 22.22 -1.39 1.77
CA LYS A 158 21.66 -2.52 2.48
C LYS A 158 21.27 -3.65 1.52
N LEU A 159 20.51 -3.33 0.47
CA LEU A 159 20.10 -4.32 -0.52
C LEU A 159 21.29 -4.95 -1.26
N ALA A 160 22.34 -4.17 -1.57
CA ALA A 160 23.55 -4.70 -2.19
C ALA A 160 24.27 -5.70 -1.26
N ARG A 161 24.36 -5.37 0.03
CA ARG A 161 24.94 -6.25 1.04
C ARG A 161 24.14 -7.54 1.20
N ASP A 162 22.82 -7.43 1.31
CA ASP A 162 21.92 -8.58 1.49
C ASP A 162 21.96 -9.54 0.26
N ASN A 163 22.34 -9.03 -0.91
CA ASN A 163 22.46 -9.81 -2.15
C ASN A 163 23.93 -10.12 -2.55
N ASN A 164 24.89 -9.88 -1.66
CA ASN A 164 26.32 -10.13 -1.89
C ASN A 164 26.85 -9.49 -3.19
N ILE A 165 26.46 -8.24 -3.46
CA ILE A 165 26.99 -7.49 -4.61
C ILE A 165 28.43 -7.06 -4.31
N ASP A 166 29.36 -7.53 -5.12
CA ASP A 166 30.79 -7.19 -5.02
C ASP A 166 31.11 -5.89 -5.78
N LEU A 167 30.67 -4.77 -5.24
CA LEU A 167 30.98 -3.42 -5.72
C LEU A 167 31.33 -2.53 -4.56
N SER A 168 32.30 -1.61 -4.78
CA SER A 168 32.59 -0.59 -3.76
C SER A 168 31.37 0.32 -3.53
N GLU A 169 31.22 0.78 -2.32
CA GLU A 169 30.11 1.68 -1.94
C GLU A 169 30.06 2.92 -2.83
N LYS A 170 31.22 3.48 -3.18
CA LYS A 170 31.31 4.62 -4.10
C LYS A 170 30.67 4.32 -5.46
N HIS A 171 30.97 3.17 -6.07
CA HIS A 171 30.39 2.79 -7.35
C HIS A 171 28.89 2.48 -7.25
N LEU A 172 28.43 1.90 -6.13
CA LEU A 172 27.03 1.70 -5.87
C LEU A 172 26.26 3.03 -5.81
N ILE A 173 26.80 4.01 -5.07
CA ILE A 173 26.22 5.36 -4.98
C ILE A 173 26.14 6.03 -6.35
N GLU A 174 27.22 6.00 -7.13
CA GLU A 174 27.27 6.58 -8.47
C GLU A 174 26.18 5.98 -9.40
N LYS A 175 26.06 4.64 -9.41
CA LYS A 175 25.05 3.95 -10.18
C LYS A 175 23.62 4.23 -9.68
N ALA A 176 23.42 4.29 -8.36
CA ALA A 176 22.13 4.60 -7.76
C ALA A 176 21.65 6.00 -8.12
N GLN A 177 22.51 6.99 -8.02
CA GLN A 177 22.21 8.38 -8.36
C GLN A 177 21.91 8.52 -9.86
N ARG A 178 22.70 7.87 -10.72
CA ARG A 178 22.47 7.86 -12.17
C ARG A 178 21.11 7.26 -12.51
N LEU A 179 20.77 6.10 -11.95
CA LEU A 179 19.47 5.46 -12.21
C LEU A 179 18.31 6.31 -11.67
N ALA A 180 18.46 6.92 -10.49
CA ALA A 180 17.46 7.81 -9.91
C ALA A 180 17.20 9.05 -10.78
N LEU A 181 18.25 9.62 -11.40
CA LEU A 181 18.14 10.72 -12.36
C LEU A 181 17.38 10.28 -13.62
N ILE A 182 17.77 9.16 -14.22
CA ILE A 182 17.10 8.62 -15.42
C ILE A 182 15.62 8.35 -15.16
N LYS A 183 15.28 7.83 -13.98
CA LYS A 183 13.89 7.49 -13.59
C LYS A 183 13.10 8.68 -13.03
N GLY A 184 13.74 9.82 -12.78
CA GLY A 184 13.12 11.01 -12.20
C GLY A 184 12.58 10.82 -10.78
N THR A 185 13.03 9.77 -10.07
CA THR A 185 12.53 9.46 -8.72
C THR A 185 13.50 8.62 -7.92
N ARG A 186 13.45 8.79 -6.59
CA ARG A 186 14.12 7.95 -5.61
C ARG A 186 13.06 7.18 -4.84
N SER A 187 13.11 5.84 -4.90
CA SER A 187 12.17 5.00 -4.15
C SER A 187 12.81 3.63 -3.88
N PRO A 188 12.34 2.88 -2.87
CA PRO A 188 12.77 1.50 -2.62
C PRO A 188 12.62 0.60 -3.85
N ARG A 189 11.62 0.84 -4.70
CA ARG A 189 11.45 0.12 -5.98
C ARG A 189 12.63 0.36 -6.94
N ILE A 190 13.10 1.60 -7.04
CA ILE A 190 14.27 1.95 -7.89
C ILE A 190 15.55 1.36 -7.31
N ALA A 191 15.72 1.40 -5.98
CA ALA A 191 16.83 0.74 -5.32
C ALA A 191 16.87 -0.76 -5.64
N LYS A 192 15.72 -1.44 -5.48
CA LYS A 192 15.61 -2.86 -5.84
C LYS A 192 15.89 -3.11 -7.32
N GLN A 193 15.37 -2.29 -8.23
CA GLN A 193 15.62 -2.42 -9.66
C GLN A 193 17.12 -2.28 -10.00
N LEU A 194 17.85 -1.41 -9.30
CA LEU A 194 19.30 -1.30 -9.44
C LEU A 194 19.98 -2.64 -9.09
N ILE A 195 19.64 -3.22 -7.95
CA ILE A 195 20.24 -4.48 -7.50
C ILE A 195 19.88 -5.61 -8.46
N ASP A 196 18.63 -5.73 -8.87
CA ASP A 196 18.19 -6.73 -9.84
C ASP A 196 18.98 -6.63 -11.18
N ASN A 197 19.23 -5.39 -11.65
CA ASN A 197 20.04 -5.15 -12.85
C ASN A 197 21.52 -5.53 -12.66
N LEU A 198 22.08 -5.24 -11.49
CA LEU A 198 23.46 -5.62 -11.18
C LEU A 198 23.64 -7.14 -11.14
N LEU A 199 22.69 -7.84 -10.52
CA LEU A 199 22.68 -9.31 -10.48
C LEU A 199 22.54 -9.93 -11.87
N ALA A 200 21.76 -9.31 -12.75
CA ALA A 200 21.56 -9.75 -14.12
C ALA A 200 22.69 -9.29 -15.08
N HIS A 201 23.74 -8.62 -14.57
CA HIS A 201 24.83 -8.05 -15.38
C HIS A 201 24.35 -7.11 -16.51
N VAL A 202 23.23 -6.43 -16.30
CA VAL A 202 22.70 -5.43 -17.24
C VAL A 202 23.45 -4.13 -17.08
N ALA A 203 23.95 -3.57 -18.20
CA ALA A 203 24.60 -2.27 -18.19
C ALA A 203 23.60 -1.16 -17.80
N ILE A 204 24.00 -0.30 -16.84
CA ILE A 204 23.22 0.84 -16.35
C ILE A 204 24.01 2.13 -16.60
#